data_2ef17446bd278ff74f1e148f1b88e207
#
_entry.id   2ef17446bd278ff74f1e148f1b88e207
#
_cell.length_a   1.000
_cell.length_b   1.000
_cell.length_c   1.000
_cell.angle_alpha   90.00
_cell.angle_beta   90.00
_cell.angle_gamma   90.00
#
_symmetry.space_group_name_H-M   'P 1'
#
loop_
_entity.id
_entity.type
_entity.pdbx_description
1 polymer ?
#
loop_
_entity_poly.entity_id
_entity_poly.type
_entity_poly.pdbx_seq_one_letter_code
_entity_poly.pdbx_strand_id
1 'polypeptide(L)'
;LHLSIRRQRQMCIRDRCYCSQLFKLEQEFAELTPEERYEKRLEQEKPVLDALLSWANEMQARTAPKSALGKAIYYLLEQWPYLTRYLEDGRLELSNNRAERSIKPFVMGRKNWLFANTPGGAQASSVIYSLMETAKENDLDPYRYLLWVLRNAPGPVS
;
A
#
# COMPACT_ATOMS: atom_id res chain seq x y z
N LEU A 1 16.54 -29.39 -14.77
CA LEU A 1 15.23 -28.80 -14.48
C LEU A 1 14.87 -28.83 -12.98
N HIS A 2 15.04 -29.97 -12.30
CA HIS A 2 14.68 -30.12 -10.87
C HIS A 2 15.48 -29.22 -9.92
N LEU A 3 16.75 -28.95 -10.18
CA LEU A 3 17.61 -28.09 -9.34
C LEU A 3 17.23 -26.61 -9.44
N SER A 4 16.76 -26.14 -10.60
CA SER A 4 16.32 -24.73 -10.77
C SER A 4 15.00 -24.47 -10.06
N ILE A 5 14.07 -25.42 -10.07
CA ILE A 5 12.78 -25.35 -9.40
C ILE A 5 12.97 -25.39 -7.86
N ARG A 6 13.87 -26.20 -7.33
CA ARG A 6 14.24 -26.21 -5.91
C ARG A 6 14.86 -24.88 -5.48
N ARG A 7 15.77 -24.29 -6.26
CA ARG A 7 16.35 -22.98 -5.99
C ARG A 7 15.29 -21.86 -5.99
N GLN A 8 14.41 -21.83 -6.99
CA GLN A 8 13.30 -20.88 -7.01
C GLN A 8 12.38 -21.01 -5.79
N ARG A 9 12.07 -22.26 -5.38
CA ARG A 9 11.20 -22.50 -4.23
C ARG A 9 11.86 -22.09 -2.90
N GLN A 10 13.17 -22.29 -2.75
CA GLN A 10 13.91 -21.83 -1.56
C GLN A 10 14.07 -20.31 -1.53
N MET A 11 14.13 -19.66 -2.68
CA MET A 11 14.20 -18.21 -2.78
C MET A 11 12.86 -17.58 -2.43
N CYS A 12 11.74 -18.10 -2.94
CA CYS A 12 10.38 -17.66 -2.54
C CYS A 12 10.07 -17.89 -1.04
N ILE A 13 10.78 -18.78 -0.36
CA ILE A 13 10.64 -18.98 1.08
C ILE A 13 11.38 -17.87 1.84
N ARG A 14 12.54 -17.41 1.37
CA ARG A 14 13.31 -16.34 2.03
C ARG A 14 12.63 -14.97 1.95
N ASP A 15 12.19 -14.54 0.77
CA ASP A 15 11.46 -13.28 0.60
C ASP A 15 10.16 -13.29 1.41
N ARG A 16 9.43 -14.41 1.42
CA ARG A 16 8.24 -14.56 2.27
C ARG A 16 8.59 -14.47 3.76
N CYS A 17 9.79 -14.91 4.17
CA CYS A 17 10.26 -14.81 5.53
C CYS A 17 10.46 -13.34 5.96
N TYR A 18 11.12 -12.52 5.13
CA TYR A 18 11.31 -11.09 5.42
C TYR A 18 9.97 -10.34 5.50
N CYS A 19 9.10 -10.53 4.52
CA CYS A 19 7.78 -9.90 4.56
C CYS A 19 6.96 -10.33 5.78
N SER A 20 6.96 -11.64 6.10
CA SER A 20 6.23 -12.15 7.28
C SER A 20 6.78 -11.57 8.58
N GLN A 21 8.08 -11.35 8.66
CA GLN A 21 8.73 -10.76 9.83
C GLN A 21 8.31 -9.30 9.99
N LEU A 22 8.32 -8.50 8.93
CA LEU A 22 7.86 -7.11 8.95
C LEU A 22 6.39 -7.01 9.38
N PHE A 23 5.50 -7.81 8.79
CA PHE A 23 4.09 -7.82 9.17
C PHE A 23 3.86 -8.27 10.62
N LYS A 24 4.68 -9.18 11.14
CA LYS A 24 4.60 -9.59 12.53
C LYS A 24 5.02 -8.46 13.48
N LEU A 25 6.12 -7.77 13.18
CA LEU A 25 6.56 -6.60 13.95
C LEU A 25 5.51 -5.49 13.93
N GLU A 26 4.91 -5.19 12.78
CA GLU A 26 3.83 -4.20 12.69
C GLU A 26 2.58 -4.59 13.52
N GLN A 27 2.28 -5.88 13.65
CA GLN A 27 1.22 -6.33 14.55
C GLN A 27 1.56 -6.09 16.03
N GLU A 28 2.82 -6.29 16.40
CA GLU A 28 3.31 -6.02 17.76
C GLU A 28 3.30 -4.50 18.07
N PHE A 29 3.47 -3.66 17.03
CA PHE A 29 3.47 -2.20 17.15
C PHE A 29 2.09 -1.56 17.03
N ALA A 30 1.01 -2.33 16.84
CA ALA A 30 -0.33 -1.82 16.55
C ALA A 30 -0.85 -0.88 17.64
N GLU A 31 -0.55 -1.16 18.92
CA GLU A 31 -1.03 -0.39 20.08
C GLU A 31 -0.07 0.76 20.51
N LEU A 32 1.07 0.92 19.82
CA LEU A 32 2.05 1.95 20.13
C LEU A 32 1.62 3.32 19.58
N THR A 33 2.08 4.39 20.23
CA THR A 33 1.96 5.73 19.67
C THR A 33 2.76 5.87 18.38
N PRO A 34 2.45 6.86 17.52
CA PRO A 34 3.21 7.09 16.29
C PRO A 34 4.73 7.29 16.54
N GLU A 35 5.08 7.98 17.61
CA GLU A 35 6.46 8.25 17.99
C GLU A 35 7.19 6.97 18.42
N GLU A 36 6.59 6.17 19.29
CA GLU A 36 7.13 4.89 19.74
C GLU A 36 7.23 3.90 18.57
N ARG A 37 6.23 3.89 17.68
CA ARG A 37 6.24 3.05 16.47
C ARG A 37 7.38 3.44 15.53
N TYR A 38 7.62 4.73 15.33
CA TYR A 38 8.74 5.22 14.54
C TYR A 38 10.09 4.71 15.09
N GLU A 39 10.31 4.85 16.39
CA GLU A 39 11.55 4.37 17.04
C GLU A 39 11.72 2.86 16.91
N LYS A 40 10.64 2.10 17.16
CA LYS A 40 10.66 0.63 17.05
C LYS A 40 10.90 0.14 15.62
N ARG A 41 10.36 0.82 14.62
CA ARG A 41 10.64 0.53 13.21
C ARG A 41 12.11 0.71 12.87
N LEU A 42 12.72 1.81 13.33
CA LEU A 42 14.15 2.06 13.10
C LEU A 42 15.04 1.03 13.82
N GLU A 43 14.62 0.58 15.00
CA GLU A 43 15.34 -0.42 15.78
C GLU A 43 15.22 -1.83 15.20
N GLN A 44 14.02 -2.26 14.82
CA GLN A 44 13.71 -3.67 14.53
C GLN A 44 13.41 -3.96 13.06
N GLU A 45 12.72 -3.07 12.34
CA GLU A 45 12.36 -3.31 10.94
C GLU A 45 13.44 -2.86 9.97
N LYS A 46 14.11 -1.76 10.24
CA LYS A 46 15.19 -1.28 9.38
C LYS A 46 16.28 -2.33 9.15
N PRO A 47 16.78 -3.07 10.14
CA PRO A 47 17.73 -4.17 9.92
C PRO A 47 17.18 -5.28 9.02
N VAL A 48 15.88 -5.59 9.12
CA VAL A 48 15.22 -6.60 8.27
C VAL A 48 15.16 -6.11 6.81
N LEU A 49 14.83 -4.84 6.61
CA LEU A 49 14.83 -4.22 5.28
C LEU A 49 16.22 -4.14 4.68
N ASP A 50 17.23 -3.76 5.46
CA ASP A 50 18.62 -3.71 5.00
C ASP A 50 19.11 -5.12 4.59
N ALA A 51 18.73 -6.17 5.32
CA ALA A 51 19.00 -7.54 4.95
C ALA A 51 18.28 -7.98 3.67
N LEU A 52 17.01 -7.58 3.50
CA LEU A 52 16.24 -7.82 2.28
C LEU A 52 16.86 -7.12 1.06
N LEU A 53 17.26 -5.86 1.20
CA LEU A 53 17.93 -5.10 0.15
C LEU A 53 19.25 -5.74 -0.26
N SER A 54 20.07 -6.13 0.72
CA SER A 54 21.35 -6.81 0.49
C SER A 54 21.14 -8.12 -0.27
N TRP A 55 20.17 -8.91 0.16
CA TRP A 55 19.78 -10.15 -0.53
C TRP A 55 19.29 -9.88 -1.96
N ALA A 56 18.45 -8.86 -2.17
CA ALA A 56 17.92 -8.54 -3.50
C ALA A 56 19.04 -8.14 -4.48
N ASN A 57 20.01 -7.33 -4.04
CA ASN A 57 21.17 -6.95 -4.83
C ASN A 57 22.05 -8.15 -5.19
N GLU A 58 22.31 -9.03 -4.24
CA GLU A 58 23.07 -10.27 -4.49
C GLU A 58 22.36 -11.17 -5.51
N MET A 59 21.05 -11.29 -5.37
CA MET A 59 20.24 -12.14 -6.27
C MET A 59 20.09 -11.53 -7.66
N GLN A 60 20.05 -10.21 -7.79
CA GLN A 60 20.03 -9.54 -9.08
C GLN A 60 21.23 -9.95 -9.95
N ALA A 61 22.41 -9.99 -9.36
CA ALA A 61 23.63 -10.39 -10.06
C ALA A 61 23.64 -11.87 -10.51
N ARG A 62 22.89 -12.73 -9.82
CA ARG A 62 22.85 -14.20 -10.05
C ARG A 62 21.62 -14.69 -10.81
N THR A 63 20.69 -13.80 -11.14
CA THR A 63 19.40 -14.17 -11.73
C THR A 63 19.28 -13.65 -13.15
N ALA A 64 18.78 -14.48 -14.07
CA ALA A 64 18.53 -14.04 -15.46
C ALA A 64 17.47 -12.91 -15.46
N PRO A 65 17.76 -11.74 -16.06
CA PRO A 65 16.89 -10.55 -16.00
C PRO A 65 15.47 -10.79 -16.56
N LYS A 66 15.34 -11.65 -17.56
CA LYS A 66 14.06 -11.96 -18.20
C LYS A 66 13.24 -13.05 -17.48
N SER A 67 13.81 -13.69 -16.44
CA SER A 67 13.07 -14.66 -15.61
C SER A 67 12.00 -13.97 -14.77
N ALA A 68 10.99 -14.73 -14.31
CA ALA A 68 9.97 -14.21 -13.40
C ALA A 68 10.58 -13.61 -12.13
N LEU A 69 11.59 -14.28 -11.56
CA LEU A 69 12.30 -13.79 -10.39
C LEU A 69 13.15 -12.55 -10.69
N GLY A 70 13.86 -12.51 -11.83
CA GLY A 70 14.66 -11.34 -12.22
C GLY A 70 13.80 -10.08 -12.38
N LYS A 71 12.62 -10.22 -12.98
CA LYS A 71 11.65 -9.13 -13.08
C LYS A 71 11.12 -8.68 -11.71
N ALA A 72 10.84 -9.61 -10.81
CA ALA A 72 10.37 -9.30 -9.45
C ALA A 72 11.45 -8.57 -8.63
N ILE A 73 12.70 -9.03 -8.69
CA ILE A 73 13.84 -8.37 -8.03
C ILE A 73 14.07 -6.97 -8.61
N TYR A 74 14.06 -6.84 -9.94
CA TYR A 74 14.18 -5.54 -10.60
C TYR A 74 13.10 -4.56 -10.11
N TYR A 75 11.85 -5.00 -10.09
CA TYR A 75 10.73 -4.20 -9.61
C TYR A 75 10.89 -3.82 -8.12
N LEU A 76 11.31 -4.76 -7.27
CA LEU A 76 11.56 -4.50 -5.85
C LEU A 76 12.63 -3.40 -5.67
N LEU A 77 13.75 -3.49 -6.38
CA LEU A 77 14.85 -2.53 -6.28
C LEU A 77 14.47 -1.15 -6.84
N GLU A 78 13.71 -1.11 -7.92
CA GLU A 78 13.20 0.14 -8.51
C GLU A 78 12.21 0.84 -7.58
N GLN A 79 11.35 0.07 -6.90
CA GLN A 79 10.36 0.61 -5.97
C GLN A 79 10.91 0.83 -4.55
N TRP A 80 12.14 0.42 -4.28
CA TRP A 80 12.73 0.47 -2.94
C TRP A 80 12.60 1.81 -2.22
N PRO A 81 12.87 2.97 -2.85
CA PRO A 81 12.74 4.28 -2.22
C PRO A 81 11.30 4.60 -1.77
N TYR A 82 10.31 4.03 -2.44
CA TYR A 82 8.89 4.21 -2.09
C TYR A 82 8.44 3.22 -1.03
N LEU A 83 8.94 2.00 -1.09
CA LEU A 83 8.60 0.94 -0.13
C LEU A 83 9.10 1.24 1.29
N THR A 84 10.19 2.00 1.42
CA THR A 84 10.77 2.34 2.72
C THR A 84 10.24 3.63 3.33
N ARG A 85 9.38 4.38 2.63
CA ARG A 85 8.83 5.65 3.13
C ARG A 85 8.01 5.54 4.40
N TYR A 86 7.41 4.40 4.66
CA TYR A 86 6.65 4.20 5.90
C TYR A 86 7.53 4.27 7.16
N LEU A 87 8.85 4.14 7.01
CA LEU A 87 9.81 4.34 8.09
C LEU A 87 10.00 5.84 8.45
N GLU A 88 9.55 6.77 7.61
CA GLU A 88 9.72 8.22 7.84
C GLU A 88 8.76 8.75 8.89
N ASP A 89 7.61 8.09 9.09
CA ASP A 89 6.57 8.52 10.03
C ASP A 89 5.80 7.31 10.57
N GLY A 90 5.68 7.21 11.89
CA GLY A 90 4.96 6.10 12.55
C GLY A 90 3.45 6.05 12.26
N ARG A 91 2.86 7.10 11.66
CA ARG A 91 1.46 7.13 11.21
C ARG A 91 1.25 6.42 9.88
N LEU A 92 2.30 6.27 9.07
CA LEU A 92 2.21 5.59 7.78
C LEU A 92 2.05 4.08 7.99
N GLU A 93 1.21 3.44 7.16
CA GLU A 93 1.01 1.99 7.20
C GLU A 93 1.99 1.27 6.27
N LEU A 94 2.51 0.13 6.72
CA LEU A 94 3.35 -0.76 5.90
C LEU A 94 2.59 -1.29 4.67
N SER A 95 1.29 -1.51 4.80
CA SER A 95 0.46 -2.09 3.75
C SER A 95 -0.51 -1.09 3.14
N ASN A 96 -0.77 -1.25 1.84
CA ASN A 96 -1.75 -0.45 1.12
C ASN A 96 -3.21 -0.94 1.28
N ASN A 97 -3.45 -1.90 2.19
CA ASN A 97 -4.76 -2.55 2.35
C ASN A 97 -5.89 -1.55 2.72
N ARG A 98 -5.57 -0.49 3.44
CA ARG A 98 -6.53 0.55 3.80
C ARG A 98 -6.97 1.34 2.57
N ALA A 99 -6.02 1.80 1.76
CA ALA A 99 -6.31 2.49 0.50
C ALA A 99 -7.07 1.58 -0.49
N GLU A 100 -6.67 0.31 -0.61
CA GLU A 100 -7.37 -0.66 -1.46
C GLU A 100 -8.81 -0.92 -0.99
N ARG A 101 -9.05 -0.99 0.32
CA ARG A 101 -10.40 -1.12 0.88
C ARG A 101 -11.25 0.10 0.59
N SER A 102 -10.70 1.30 0.68
CA SER A 102 -11.41 2.56 0.39
C SER A 102 -11.78 2.69 -1.09
N ILE A 103 -10.96 2.18 -2.01
CA ILE A 103 -11.24 2.19 -3.45
C ILE A 103 -12.23 1.08 -3.85
N LYS A 104 -12.25 -0.04 -3.14
CA LYS A 104 -13.04 -1.22 -3.48
C LYS A 104 -14.54 -0.96 -3.68
N PRO A 105 -15.26 -0.19 -2.84
CA PRO A 105 -16.67 0.13 -3.05
C PRO A 105 -16.92 0.83 -4.37
N PHE A 106 -16.05 1.77 -4.76
CA PHE A 106 -16.14 2.48 -6.05
C PHE A 106 -15.96 1.51 -7.24
N VAL A 107 -14.94 0.64 -7.18
CA VAL A 107 -14.68 -0.35 -8.24
C VAL A 107 -15.80 -1.37 -8.36
N MET A 108 -16.38 -1.81 -7.24
CA MET A 108 -17.53 -2.73 -7.24
C MET A 108 -18.81 -2.04 -7.71
N GLY A 109 -19.05 -0.82 -7.26
CA GLY A 109 -20.17 0.00 -7.71
C GLY A 109 -20.15 0.24 -9.22
N ARG A 110 -18.96 0.44 -9.79
CA ARG A 110 -18.76 0.57 -11.23
C ARG A 110 -19.30 -0.62 -12.05
N LYS A 111 -19.36 -1.82 -11.50
CA LYS A 111 -19.97 -2.99 -12.16
C LYS A 111 -21.48 -2.95 -12.13
N ASN A 112 -22.08 -2.29 -11.17
CA ASN A 112 -23.51 -2.25 -10.93
C ASN A 112 -24.20 -1.03 -11.57
N TRP A 113 -23.48 0.08 -11.67
CA TRP A 113 -24.01 1.30 -12.28
C TRP A 113 -23.24 1.55 -13.57
N LEU A 114 -23.73 1.05 -14.60
CA LEU A 114 -23.23 1.33 -15.94
C LEU A 114 -22.69 2.77 -16.04
N PHE A 115 -21.39 2.92 -15.84
CA PHE A 115 -20.50 4.00 -16.24
C PHE A 115 -21.10 5.42 -16.31
N ALA A 116 -20.38 6.37 -15.75
CA ALA A 116 -20.50 7.75 -16.19
C ALA A 116 -20.25 7.79 -17.70
N ASN A 117 -21.24 8.19 -18.48
CA ASN A 117 -21.17 8.26 -19.95
C ASN A 117 -20.20 9.36 -20.43
N THR A 118 -19.71 10.18 -19.51
CA THR A 118 -18.80 11.29 -19.80
C THR A 118 -17.62 11.33 -18.82
N PRO A 119 -16.44 11.81 -19.24
CA PRO A 119 -15.29 12.02 -18.34
C PRO A 119 -15.65 12.90 -17.13
N GLY A 120 -16.45 13.95 -17.32
CA GLY A 120 -16.90 14.82 -16.23
C GLY A 120 -17.78 14.10 -15.21
N GLY A 121 -18.69 13.23 -15.66
CA GLY A 121 -19.49 12.39 -14.76
C GLY A 121 -18.64 11.38 -13.98
N ALA A 122 -17.62 10.80 -14.60
CA ALA A 122 -16.68 9.92 -13.92
C ALA A 122 -15.89 10.67 -12.84
N GLN A 123 -15.43 11.88 -13.14
CA GLN A 123 -14.71 12.72 -12.19
C GLN A 123 -15.60 13.14 -11.01
N ALA A 124 -16.83 13.59 -11.28
CA ALA A 124 -17.78 13.94 -10.23
C ALA A 124 -18.07 12.76 -9.30
N SER A 125 -18.31 11.57 -9.87
CA SER A 125 -18.50 10.35 -9.09
C SER A 125 -17.30 10.01 -8.22
N SER A 126 -16.09 10.11 -8.76
CA SER A 126 -14.86 9.81 -7.99
C SER A 126 -14.66 10.79 -6.83
N VAL A 127 -14.98 12.07 -7.00
CA VAL A 127 -14.91 13.08 -5.95
C VAL A 127 -15.91 12.77 -4.82
N ILE A 128 -17.18 12.48 -5.18
CA ILE A 128 -18.21 12.15 -4.18
C ILE A 128 -17.82 10.90 -3.39
N TYR A 129 -17.34 9.84 -4.06
CA TYR A 129 -16.86 8.64 -3.38
C TYR A 129 -15.67 8.90 -2.49
N SER A 130 -14.71 9.71 -2.92
CA SER A 130 -13.58 10.12 -2.10
C SER A 130 -14.04 10.81 -0.81
N LEU A 131 -14.99 11.74 -0.89
CA LEU A 131 -15.57 12.43 0.28
C LEU A 131 -16.30 11.44 1.21
N MET A 132 -17.06 10.50 0.66
CA MET A 132 -17.77 9.48 1.44
C MET A 132 -16.80 8.54 2.19
N GLU A 133 -15.76 8.08 1.52
CA GLU A 133 -14.75 7.20 2.15
C GLU A 133 -13.92 7.98 3.18
N THR A 134 -13.58 9.25 2.91
CA THR A 134 -12.95 10.13 3.89
C THR A 134 -13.80 10.28 5.15
N ALA A 135 -15.11 10.47 5.01
CA ALA A 135 -16.01 10.55 6.16
C ALA A 135 -15.99 9.25 6.99
N LYS A 136 -16.09 8.09 6.34
CA LYS A 136 -16.05 6.77 7.00
C LYS A 136 -14.72 6.53 7.74
N GLU A 137 -13.60 6.88 7.11
CA GLU A 137 -12.26 6.73 7.70
C GLU A 137 -12.03 7.63 8.92
N ASN A 138 -12.85 8.67 9.09
CA ASN A 138 -12.83 9.58 10.24
C ASN A 138 -14.04 9.35 11.17
N ASP A 139 -14.71 8.21 11.11
CA ASP A 139 -15.88 7.86 11.92
C ASP A 139 -17.04 8.88 11.85
N LEU A 140 -17.14 9.59 10.71
CA LEU A 140 -18.23 10.52 10.41
C LEU A 140 -19.34 9.82 9.63
N ASP A 141 -20.58 10.24 9.87
CA ASP A 141 -21.72 9.84 9.03
C ASP A 141 -21.57 10.45 7.64
N PRO A 142 -21.44 9.64 6.56
CA PRO A 142 -21.17 10.15 5.21
C PRO A 142 -22.28 11.06 4.68
N TYR A 143 -23.54 10.81 5.03
CA TYR A 143 -24.67 11.61 4.60
C TYR A 143 -24.62 13.01 5.25
N ARG A 144 -24.43 13.07 6.55
CA ARG A 144 -24.32 14.35 7.29
C ARG A 144 -23.08 15.14 6.85
N TYR A 145 -21.96 14.44 6.60
CA TYR A 145 -20.75 15.06 6.11
C TYR A 145 -20.94 15.67 4.72
N LEU A 146 -21.51 14.94 3.77
CA LEU A 146 -21.81 15.46 2.43
C LEU A 146 -22.79 16.63 2.47
N LEU A 147 -23.82 16.54 3.29
CA LEU A 147 -24.79 17.62 3.46
C LEU A 147 -24.13 18.90 3.98
N TRP A 148 -23.22 18.74 4.94
CA TRP A 148 -22.43 19.85 5.48
C TRP A 148 -21.50 20.45 4.40
N VAL A 149 -20.76 19.62 3.66
CA VAL A 149 -19.88 20.06 2.57
C VAL A 149 -20.66 20.83 1.51
N LEU A 150 -21.81 20.32 1.05
CA LEU A 150 -22.64 20.97 0.04
C LEU A 150 -23.23 22.29 0.51
N ARG A 151 -23.56 22.42 1.80
CA ARG A 151 -24.07 23.69 2.39
C ARG A 151 -22.98 24.74 2.54
N ASN A 152 -21.73 24.35 2.74
CA ASN A 152 -20.60 25.23 3.00
C ASN A 152 -19.64 25.33 1.78
N ALA A 153 -19.92 24.65 0.70
CA ALA A 153 -19.12 24.76 -0.51
C ALA A 153 -19.16 26.21 -1.03
N PRO A 154 -18.01 26.79 -1.42
CA PRO A 154 -17.99 28.07 -2.08
C PRO A 154 -18.85 27.97 -3.36
N GLY A 155 -19.68 29.01 -3.59
CA GLY A 155 -20.47 29.08 -4.81
C GLY A 155 -19.60 29.01 -6.08
N PRO A 156 -20.18 28.73 -7.25
CA PRO A 156 -19.43 28.69 -8.48
C PRO A 156 -18.68 30.01 -8.65
N VAL A 157 -17.37 29.92 -8.84
CA VAL A 157 -16.56 31.08 -9.22
C VAL A 157 -17.04 31.54 -10.56
N SER A 158 -17.70 32.71 -10.59
CA SER A 158 -18.18 33.36 -11.79
C SER A 158 -17.04 33.86 -12.67
#